data_9191d5a8d91e2d3cbeef4f2f45b52f3b
#
_entry.id   9191d5a8d91e2d3cbeef4f2f45b52f3b
#
_cell.length_a   1.000
_cell.length_b   1.000
_cell.length_c   1.000
_cell.angle_alpha   90.00
_cell.angle_beta   90.00
_cell.angle_gamma   90.00
#
_symmetry.space_group_name_H-M   'P 1'
#
loop_
_entity.id
_entity.type
_entity.pdbx_description
1 polymer ?
#
loop_
_entity_poly.entity_id
_entity_poly.type
_entity_poly.pdbx_seq_one_letter_code
_entity_poly.pdbx_strand_id
1 'polypeptide(L)'
;RYLFYIAQSYRDAGQYELAISWYKTRIEAGGWAEEVWRSKYEIGLLFEILGNCQLAKQHYLDAFEYRPTRAESLYSLGRMCNLRQEFFQAGLFLEKALTIPYPQDLLFVSKTFYDYEIAFQLSISAYWTGDYRFSIKLCEKIISIKNQIPPDIYEQTLKNMAFGVEKLLTQHRLESTATP
;
A
#
# COMPACT_ATOMS: atom_id res chain seq x y z
N ARG A 1 15.30 -20.30 8.90
CA ARG A 1 14.04 -20.23 9.69
C ARG A 1 14.24 -19.67 11.09
N TYR A 2 15.14 -20.21 11.92
CA TYR A 2 15.32 -19.73 13.30
C TYR A 2 15.57 -18.22 13.37
N LEU A 3 16.42 -17.66 12.53
CA LEU A 3 16.72 -16.23 12.50
C LEU A 3 15.46 -15.38 12.24
N PHE A 4 14.58 -15.85 11.35
CA PHE A 4 13.32 -15.16 11.06
C PHE A 4 12.38 -15.16 12.27
N TYR A 5 12.21 -16.31 12.93
CA TYR A 5 11.37 -16.39 14.14
C TYR A 5 11.94 -15.58 15.32
N ILE A 6 13.26 -15.52 15.48
CA ILE A 6 13.90 -14.65 16.47
C ILE A 6 13.53 -13.19 16.19
N ALA A 7 13.66 -12.74 14.92
CA ALA A 7 13.31 -11.39 14.52
C ALA A 7 11.82 -11.09 14.81
N GLN A 8 10.91 -12.01 14.48
CA GLN A 8 9.48 -11.87 14.79
C GLN A 8 9.24 -11.76 16.30
N SER A 9 9.89 -12.59 17.12
CA SER A 9 9.75 -12.55 18.59
C SER A 9 10.17 -11.19 19.17
N TYR A 10 11.26 -10.61 18.68
CA TYR A 10 11.68 -9.26 19.08
C TYR A 10 10.69 -8.19 18.60
N ARG A 11 10.18 -8.29 17.38
CA ARG A 11 9.13 -7.39 16.85
C ARG A 11 7.89 -7.44 17.74
N ASP A 12 7.40 -8.64 18.06
CA ASP A 12 6.18 -8.85 18.83
C ASP A 12 6.35 -8.40 20.30
N ALA A 13 7.59 -8.42 20.80
CA ALA A 13 7.97 -7.85 22.10
C ALA A 13 8.20 -6.32 22.08
N GLY A 14 8.00 -5.64 20.94
CA GLY A 14 8.22 -4.20 20.78
C GLY A 14 9.68 -3.78 20.74
N GLN A 15 10.62 -4.72 20.62
CA GLN A 15 12.07 -4.46 20.57
C GLN A 15 12.50 -4.30 19.10
N TYR A 16 12.08 -3.20 18.48
CA TYR A 16 12.12 -3.02 17.02
C TYR A 16 13.54 -2.94 16.46
N GLU A 17 14.49 -2.32 17.14
CA GLU A 17 15.88 -2.23 16.70
C GLU A 17 16.56 -3.62 16.70
N LEU A 18 16.28 -4.45 17.71
CA LEU A 18 16.75 -5.82 17.74
C LEU A 18 16.11 -6.67 16.65
N ALA A 19 14.80 -6.50 16.42
CA ALA A 19 14.10 -7.17 15.32
C ALA A 19 14.73 -6.83 13.97
N ILE A 20 15.02 -5.54 13.70
CA ILE A 20 15.69 -5.09 12.48
C ILE A 20 17.07 -5.76 12.34
N SER A 21 17.85 -5.83 13.41
CA SER A 21 19.17 -6.49 13.39
C SER A 21 19.05 -7.97 13.01
N TRP A 22 18.10 -8.69 13.61
CA TRP A 22 17.87 -10.11 13.30
C TRP A 22 17.31 -10.33 11.89
N TYR A 23 16.43 -9.44 11.39
CA TYR A 23 15.99 -9.51 9.99
C TYR A 23 17.15 -9.28 9.01
N LYS A 24 18.09 -8.36 9.30
CA LYS A 24 19.30 -8.17 8.49
C LYS A 24 20.16 -9.43 8.47
N THR A 25 20.43 -10.03 9.63
CA THR A 25 21.14 -11.32 9.73
C THR A 25 20.41 -12.43 8.94
N ARG A 26 19.06 -12.43 8.96
CA ARG A 26 18.27 -13.38 8.17
C ARG A 26 18.46 -13.16 6.66
N ILE A 27 18.50 -11.93 6.20
CA ILE A 27 18.72 -11.58 4.79
C ILE A 27 20.11 -12.03 4.34
N GLU A 28 21.15 -11.76 5.13
CA GLU A 28 22.54 -12.17 4.87
C GLU A 28 22.70 -13.69 4.77
N ALA A 29 21.96 -14.44 5.58
CA ALA A 29 21.97 -15.91 5.53
C ALA A 29 21.38 -16.48 4.22
N GLY A 30 20.64 -15.70 3.45
CA GLY A 30 20.07 -16.10 2.16
C GLY A 30 19.10 -17.30 2.24
N GLY A 31 19.03 -18.08 1.16
CA GLY A 31 18.17 -19.26 1.07
C GLY A 31 16.76 -18.96 0.57
N TRP A 32 15.70 -19.34 1.29
CA TRP A 32 14.32 -19.21 0.81
C TRP A 32 13.92 -17.76 0.49
N ALA A 33 13.73 -17.47 -0.81
CA ALA A 33 13.54 -16.13 -1.34
C ALA A 33 12.32 -15.40 -0.75
N GLU A 34 11.23 -16.12 -0.48
CA GLU A 34 10.03 -15.51 0.11
C GLU A 34 10.29 -15.01 1.54
N GLU A 35 11.04 -15.78 2.33
CA GLU A 35 11.39 -15.38 3.69
C GLU A 35 12.42 -14.24 3.72
N VAL A 36 13.36 -14.22 2.77
CA VAL A 36 14.28 -13.08 2.58
C VAL A 36 13.52 -11.82 2.20
N TRP A 37 12.61 -11.93 1.22
CA TRP A 37 11.74 -10.82 0.84
C TRP A 37 10.92 -10.31 2.02
N ARG A 38 10.28 -11.23 2.76
CA ARG A 38 9.49 -10.85 3.94
C ARG A 38 10.33 -10.13 4.98
N SER A 39 11.57 -10.56 5.21
CA SER A 39 12.49 -9.89 6.14
C SER A 39 12.81 -8.46 5.69
N LYS A 40 13.04 -8.23 4.40
CA LYS A 40 13.26 -6.89 3.83
C LYS A 40 12.03 -5.98 4.03
N TYR A 41 10.85 -6.52 3.76
CA TYR A 41 9.58 -5.81 3.93
C TYR A 41 9.30 -5.47 5.41
N GLU A 42 9.54 -6.40 6.33
CA GLU A 42 9.38 -6.17 7.77
C GLU A 42 10.31 -5.07 8.28
N ILE A 43 11.54 -4.96 7.81
CA ILE A 43 12.42 -3.85 8.16
C ILE A 43 11.81 -2.51 7.75
N GLY A 44 11.19 -2.43 6.57
CA GLY A 44 10.46 -1.24 6.14
C GLY A 44 9.32 -0.86 7.09
N LEU A 45 8.49 -1.84 7.48
CA LEU A 45 7.40 -1.65 8.44
C LEU A 45 7.92 -1.17 9.81
N LEU A 46 9.02 -1.74 10.29
CA LEU A 46 9.61 -1.37 11.58
C LEU A 46 10.18 0.05 11.57
N PHE A 47 10.84 0.48 10.48
CA PHE A 47 11.27 1.86 10.35
C PHE A 47 10.09 2.84 10.25
N GLU A 48 8.96 2.44 9.64
CA GLU A 48 7.74 3.24 9.65
C GLU A 48 7.19 3.40 11.08
N ILE A 49 7.14 2.32 11.87
CA ILE A 49 6.73 2.35 13.29
C ILE A 49 7.66 3.25 14.12
N LEU A 50 8.95 3.20 13.86
CA LEU A 50 9.96 4.05 14.53
C LEU A 50 9.93 5.52 14.04
N GLY A 51 9.03 5.87 13.11
CA GLY A 51 8.91 7.22 12.55
C GLY A 51 10.01 7.59 11.55
N ASN A 52 10.88 6.65 11.17
CA ASN A 52 11.93 6.90 10.19
C ASN A 52 11.44 6.62 8.76
N CYS A 53 10.62 7.53 8.23
CA CYS A 53 10.01 7.40 6.91
C CYS A 53 11.05 7.25 5.76
N GLN A 54 12.23 7.87 5.91
CA GLN A 54 13.28 7.77 4.89
C GLN A 54 13.81 6.34 4.76
N LEU A 55 14.17 5.73 5.88
CA LEU A 55 14.63 4.34 5.89
C LEU A 55 13.49 3.37 5.54
N ALA A 56 12.26 3.62 6.00
CA ALA A 56 11.10 2.84 5.60
C ALA A 56 10.94 2.81 4.07
N LYS A 57 10.98 3.99 3.43
CA LYS A 57 10.89 4.14 1.97
C LYS A 57 11.98 3.35 1.24
N GLN A 58 13.22 3.47 1.70
CA GLN A 58 14.35 2.73 1.12
C GLN A 58 14.14 1.22 1.21
N HIS A 59 13.77 0.71 2.39
CA HIS A 59 13.59 -0.74 2.60
C HIS A 59 12.37 -1.30 1.85
N TYR A 60 11.29 -0.53 1.67
CA TYR A 60 10.19 -0.94 0.82
C TYR A 60 10.60 -1.05 -0.66
N LEU A 61 11.40 -0.10 -1.16
CA LEU A 61 11.94 -0.17 -2.51
C LEU A 61 12.92 -1.34 -2.69
N ASP A 62 13.80 -1.58 -1.71
CA ASP A 62 14.71 -2.74 -1.71
C ASP A 62 13.96 -4.08 -1.68
N ALA A 63 12.83 -4.14 -0.98
CA ALA A 63 11.97 -5.31 -0.98
C ALA A 63 11.29 -5.50 -2.35
N PHE A 64 10.79 -4.43 -2.96
CA PHE A 64 10.20 -4.47 -4.29
C PHE A 64 11.23 -4.90 -5.35
N GLU A 65 12.42 -4.31 -5.35
CA GLU A 65 13.49 -4.66 -6.28
C GLU A 65 13.90 -6.14 -6.16
N TYR A 66 13.95 -6.65 -4.92
CA TYR A 66 14.27 -8.05 -4.68
C TYR A 66 13.20 -9.03 -5.21
N ARG A 67 11.90 -8.66 -5.13
CA ARG A 67 10.78 -9.50 -5.59
C ARG A 67 9.64 -8.65 -6.19
N PRO A 68 9.79 -8.22 -7.45
CA PRO A 68 8.85 -7.28 -8.09
C PRO A 68 7.47 -7.89 -8.41
N THR A 69 7.30 -9.19 -8.17
CA THR A 69 6.01 -9.90 -8.25
C THR A 69 5.14 -9.74 -7.00
N ARG A 70 5.65 -9.05 -5.96
CA ARG A 70 4.96 -8.78 -4.69
C ARG A 70 4.58 -7.30 -4.60
N ALA A 71 3.28 -7.03 -4.50
CA ALA A 71 2.75 -5.66 -4.48
C ALA A 71 2.79 -4.99 -3.09
N GLU A 72 2.94 -5.76 -2.01
CA GLU A 72 2.75 -5.29 -0.64
C GLU A 72 3.73 -4.18 -0.24
N SER A 73 4.97 -4.22 -0.72
CA SER A 73 5.95 -3.16 -0.44
C SER A 73 5.58 -1.84 -1.11
N LEU A 74 5.12 -1.87 -2.37
CA LEU A 74 4.63 -0.69 -3.06
C LEU A 74 3.33 -0.16 -2.46
N TYR A 75 2.43 -1.05 -2.02
CA TYR A 75 1.24 -0.67 -1.28
C TYR A 75 1.59 0.10 0.00
N SER A 76 2.48 -0.44 0.84
CA SER A 76 2.89 0.22 2.09
C SER A 76 3.55 1.56 1.83
N LEU A 77 4.38 1.64 0.79
CA LEU A 77 5.01 2.88 0.36
C LEU A 77 3.99 3.92 -0.08
N GLY A 78 3.03 3.53 -0.92
CA GLY A 78 1.96 4.42 -1.39
C GLY A 78 1.03 4.87 -0.26
N ARG A 79 0.65 3.97 0.65
CA ARG A 79 -0.12 4.29 1.86
C ARG A 79 0.64 5.29 2.75
N MET A 80 1.93 5.08 2.98
CA MET A 80 2.78 6.01 3.74
C MET A 80 2.83 7.39 3.08
N CYS A 81 2.95 7.46 1.74
CA CYS A 81 2.89 8.71 1.00
C CYS A 81 1.53 9.41 1.13
N ASN A 82 0.41 8.67 1.06
CA ASN A 82 -0.93 9.23 1.29
C ASN A 82 -1.07 9.87 2.68
N LEU A 83 -0.60 9.17 3.73
CA LEU A 83 -0.61 9.70 5.10
C LEU A 83 0.20 11.00 5.25
N ARG A 84 1.23 11.17 4.43
CA ARG A 84 2.07 12.37 4.38
C ARG A 84 1.57 13.42 3.39
N GLN A 85 0.43 13.18 2.74
CA GLN A 85 -0.14 14.04 1.69
C GLN A 85 0.77 14.20 0.45
N GLU A 86 1.65 13.22 0.21
CA GLU A 86 2.52 13.13 -0.95
C GLU A 86 1.76 12.39 -2.09
N PHE A 87 0.59 12.90 -2.49
CA PHE A 87 -0.39 12.16 -3.29
C PHE A 87 0.10 11.78 -4.69
N PHE A 88 0.92 12.59 -5.34
CA PHE A 88 1.52 12.25 -6.63
C PHE A 88 2.47 11.05 -6.53
N GLN A 89 3.30 11.01 -5.48
CA GLN A 89 4.17 9.87 -5.23
C GLN A 89 3.36 8.62 -4.88
N ALA A 90 2.33 8.78 -4.04
CA ALA A 90 1.41 7.70 -3.68
C ALA A 90 0.79 7.07 -4.94
N GLY A 91 0.28 7.89 -5.87
CA GLY A 91 -0.28 7.45 -7.13
C GLY A 91 0.69 6.58 -7.92
N LEU A 92 1.93 7.05 -8.14
CA LEU A 92 2.96 6.29 -8.88
C LEU A 92 3.19 4.89 -8.31
N PHE A 93 3.33 4.77 -6.99
CA PHE A 93 3.57 3.47 -6.36
C PHE A 93 2.34 2.57 -6.38
N LEU A 94 1.16 3.13 -6.12
CA LEU A 94 -0.08 2.36 -6.05
C LEU A 94 -0.59 1.94 -7.44
N GLU A 95 -0.42 2.76 -8.47
CA GLU A 95 -0.69 2.37 -9.86
C GLU A 95 0.18 1.19 -10.26
N LYS A 96 1.48 1.25 -9.96
CA LYS A 96 2.36 0.12 -10.21
C LYS A 96 1.94 -1.11 -9.42
N ALA A 97 1.61 -0.97 -8.12
CA ALA A 97 1.12 -2.06 -7.28
C ALA A 97 -0.13 -2.72 -7.86
N LEU A 98 -1.08 -1.91 -8.37
CA LEU A 98 -2.34 -2.39 -8.95
C LEU A 98 -2.15 -3.26 -10.21
N THR A 99 -1.02 -3.10 -10.94
CA THR A 99 -0.69 -3.93 -12.10
C THR A 99 -0.12 -5.30 -11.76
N ILE A 100 0.27 -5.52 -10.50
CA ILE A 100 0.89 -6.78 -10.06
C ILE A 100 -0.22 -7.77 -9.73
N PRO A 101 -0.25 -8.94 -10.39
CA PRO A 101 -1.25 -9.96 -10.11
C PRO A 101 -1.01 -10.62 -8.75
N TYR A 102 -2.05 -11.30 -8.23
CA TYR A 102 -1.91 -12.11 -7.03
C TYR A 102 -0.81 -13.16 -7.20
N PRO A 103 0.22 -13.19 -6.34
CA PRO A 103 1.38 -14.06 -6.52
C PRO A 103 1.07 -15.52 -6.19
N GLN A 104 1.88 -16.43 -6.72
CA GLN A 104 1.84 -17.87 -6.42
C GLN A 104 2.68 -18.24 -5.20
N ASP A 105 3.07 -17.26 -4.40
CA ASP A 105 3.89 -17.46 -3.20
C ASP A 105 3.08 -18.14 -2.10
N LEU A 106 3.79 -18.89 -1.25
CA LEU A 106 3.19 -19.63 -0.13
C LEU A 106 3.29 -18.85 1.19
N LEU A 107 4.22 -17.88 1.30
CA LEU A 107 4.57 -17.24 2.55
C LEU A 107 3.97 -15.84 2.66
N PHE A 108 3.13 -15.62 3.68
CA PHE A 108 2.63 -14.30 4.10
C PHE A 108 1.99 -13.45 2.98
N VAL A 109 1.28 -14.07 2.05
CA VAL A 109 0.50 -13.32 1.06
C VAL A 109 -0.85 -12.95 1.66
N SER A 110 -1.12 -11.66 1.75
CA SER A 110 -2.46 -11.17 2.13
C SER A 110 -3.27 -10.88 0.88
N LYS A 111 -4.36 -11.62 0.71
CA LYS A 111 -5.26 -11.46 -0.45
C LYS A 111 -5.91 -10.08 -0.47
N THR A 112 -6.16 -9.49 0.69
CA THR A 112 -6.85 -8.19 0.81
C THR A 112 -6.12 -7.06 0.11
N PHE A 113 -4.76 -7.08 0.08
CA PHE A 113 -3.98 -6.10 -0.68
C PHE A 113 -4.39 -6.06 -2.15
N TYR A 114 -4.52 -7.23 -2.77
CA TYR A 114 -4.82 -7.40 -4.19
C TYR A 114 -6.31 -7.24 -4.50
N ASP A 115 -7.18 -7.61 -3.58
CA ASP A 115 -8.63 -7.55 -3.78
C ASP A 115 -9.14 -6.10 -3.72
N TYR A 116 -8.71 -5.29 -2.73
CA TYR A 116 -9.27 -3.96 -2.55
C TYR A 116 -8.33 -2.91 -1.94
N GLU A 117 -7.36 -3.27 -1.08
CA GLU A 117 -6.60 -2.27 -0.31
C GLU A 117 -5.76 -1.35 -1.20
N ILE A 118 -5.11 -1.90 -2.25
CA ILE A 118 -4.35 -1.10 -3.23
C ILE A 118 -5.29 -0.13 -3.95
N ALA A 119 -6.44 -0.61 -4.42
CA ALA A 119 -7.43 0.21 -5.12
C ALA A 119 -8.01 1.30 -4.19
N PHE A 120 -8.25 0.96 -2.92
CA PHE A 120 -8.72 1.91 -1.92
C PHE A 120 -7.73 3.05 -1.69
N GLN A 121 -6.45 2.73 -1.46
CA GLN A 121 -5.42 3.75 -1.28
C GLN A 121 -5.21 4.59 -2.53
N LEU A 122 -5.27 3.96 -3.72
CA LEU A 122 -5.14 4.67 -5.00
C LEU A 122 -6.32 5.61 -5.26
N SER A 123 -7.54 5.25 -4.84
CA SER A 123 -8.70 6.14 -4.97
C SER A 123 -8.52 7.45 -4.21
N ILE A 124 -7.82 7.39 -3.06
CA ILE A 124 -7.49 8.58 -2.26
C ILE A 124 -6.50 9.47 -3.01
N SER A 125 -5.37 8.92 -3.46
CA SER A 125 -4.38 9.71 -4.20
C SER A 125 -4.94 10.28 -5.51
N ALA A 126 -5.74 9.51 -6.26
CA ALA A 126 -6.39 9.98 -7.48
C ALA A 126 -7.34 11.16 -7.21
N TYR A 127 -8.11 11.13 -6.12
CA TYR A 127 -8.95 12.25 -5.72
C TYR A 127 -8.13 13.52 -5.45
N TRP A 128 -7.06 13.41 -4.65
CA TRP A 128 -6.26 14.56 -4.27
C TRP A 128 -5.37 15.10 -5.40
N THR A 129 -5.09 14.31 -6.42
CA THR A 129 -4.39 14.73 -7.65
C THR A 129 -5.33 15.29 -8.73
N GLY A 130 -6.65 15.27 -8.46
CA GLY A 130 -7.66 15.85 -9.36
C GLY A 130 -8.21 14.87 -10.40
N ASP A 131 -7.77 13.62 -10.43
CA ASP A 131 -8.37 12.58 -11.29
C ASP A 131 -9.60 11.96 -10.61
N TYR A 132 -10.65 12.76 -10.51
CA TYR A 132 -11.89 12.36 -9.86
C TYR A 132 -12.58 11.19 -10.58
N ARG A 133 -12.46 11.11 -11.91
CA ARG A 133 -13.06 10.01 -12.70
C ARG A 133 -12.40 8.69 -12.35
N PHE A 134 -11.09 8.65 -12.27
CA PHE A 134 -10.35 7.45 -11.89
C PHE A 134 -10.61 7.07 -10.43
N SER A 135 -10.64 8.05 -9.52
CA SER A 135 -11.02 7.82 -8.12
C SER A 135 -12.39 7.15 -7.99
N ILE A 136 -13.43 7.68 -8.68
CA ILE A 136 -14.79 7.11 -8.70
C ILE A 136 -14.77 5.67 -9.23
N LYS A 137 -14.09 5.42 -10.35
CA LYS A 137 -13.99 4.07 -10.97
C LYS A 137 -13.36 3.06 -10.01
N LEU A 138 -12.35 3.46 -9.24
CA LEU A 138 -11.74 2.60 -8.22
C LEU A 138 -12.72 2.31 -7.07
N CYS A 139 -13.46 3.33 -6.62
CA CYS A 139 -14.50 3.15 -5.60
C CYS A 139 -15.61 2.20 -6.07
N GLU A 140 -16.08 2.33 -7.31
CA GLU A 140 -17.08 1.43 -7.89
C GLU A 140 -16.60 -0.03 -7.90
N LYS A 141 -15.34 -0.27 -8.29
CA LYS A 141 -14.72 -1.60 -8.22
C LYS A 141 -14.76 -2.18 -6.81
N ILE A 142 -14.43 -1.39 -5.79
CA ILE A 142 -14.43 -1.84 -4.38
C ILE A 142 -15.86 -2.11 -3.91
N ILE A 143 -16.81 -1.24 -4.25
CA ILE A 143 -18.23 -1.39 -3.89
C ILE A 143 -18.83 -2.67 -4.50
N SER A 144 -18.40 -3.05 -5.70
CA SER A 144 -18.89 -4.27 -6.38
C SER A 144 -18.59 -5.56 -5.62
N ILE A 145 -17.60 -5.55 -4.72
CA ILE A 145 -17.21 -6.68 -3.87
C ILE A 145 -17.64 -6.51 -2.41
N LYS A 146 -18.71 -5.77 -2.15
CA LYS A 146 -19.24 -5.42 -0.81
C LYS A 146 -19.19 -6.56 0.21
N ASN A 147 -19.57 -7.77 -0.20
CA ASN A 147 -19.65 -8.91 0.71
C ASN A 147 -18.28 -9.52 1.06
N GLN A 148 -17.20 -9.03 0.47
CA GLN A 148 -15.83 -9.53 0.65
C GLN A 148 -14.92 -8.52 1.37
N ILE A 149 -15.44 -7.35 1.72
CA ILE A 149 -14.68 -6.28 2.38
C ILE A 149 -15.29 -5.92 3.74
N PRO A 150 -14.48 -5.40 4.68
CA PRO A 150 -14.97 -4.92 5.96
C PRO A 150 -16.03 -3.80 5.80
N PRO A 151 -17.06 -3.75 6.66
CA PRO A 151 -18.12 -2.74 6.58
C PRO A 151 -17.62 -1.29 6.65
N ASP A 152 -16.61 -1.03 7.46
CA ASP A 152 -15.99 0.30 7.60
C ASP A 152 -15.28 0.75 6.31
N ILE A 153 -14.60 -0.15 5.63
CA ILE A 153 -13.99 0.11 4.32
C ILE A 153 -15.08 0.40 3.27
N TYR A 154 -16.17 -0.37 3.30
CA TYR A 154 -17.29 -0.14 2.39
C TYR A 154 -17.91 1.25 2.59
N GLU A 155 -18.22 1.61 3.84
CA GLU A 155 -18.78 2.92 4.17
C GLU A 155 -17.83 4.08 3.81
N GLN A 156 -16.54 3.92 4.10
CA GLN A 156 -15.56 4.94 3.73
C GLN A 156 -15.42 5.07 2.22
N THR A 157 -15.50 3.96 1.48
CA THR A 157 -15.46 3.98 0.01
C THR A 157 -16.65 4.72 -0.58
N LEU A 158 -17.86 4.53 -0.02
CA LEU A 158 -19.04 5.29 -0.43
C LEU A 158 -18.86 6.80 -0.22
N LYS A 159 -18.30 7.21 0.92
CA LYS A 159 -17.99 8.63 1.21
C LYS A 159 -16.97 9.19 0.22
N ASN A 160 -15.89 8.46 -0.03
CA ASN A 160 -14.86 8.87 -0.97
C ASN A 160 -15.43 9.03 -2.38
N MET A 161 -16.30 8.11 -2.82
CA MET A 161 -16.97 8.21 -4.10
C MET A 161 -17.87 9.44 -4.19
N ALA A 162 -18.64 9.72 -3.14
CA ALA A 162 -19.52 10.90 -3.09
C ALA A 162 -18.73 12.21 -3.25
N PHE A 163 -17.58 12.34 -2.55
CA PHE A 163 -16.70 13.49 -2.72
C PHE A 163 -16.16 13.62 -4.16
N GLY A 164 -15.77 12.51 -4.77
CA GLY A 164 -15.33 12.49 -6.17
C GLY A 164 -16.41 12.98 -7.14
N VAL A 165 -17.64 12.49 -6.97
CA VAL A 165 -18.80 12.89 -7.78
C VAL A 165 -19.10 14.39 -7.62
N GLU A 166 -19.10 14.91 -6.39
CA GLU A 166 -19.33 16.33 -6.12
C GLU A 166 -18.30 17.23 -6.82
N LYS A 167 -17.02 16.85 -6.75
CA LYS A 167 -15.94 17.60 -7.41
C LYS A 167 -16.08 17.56 -8.93
N LEU A 168 -16.40 16.40 -9.50
CA LEU A 168 -16.59 16.23 -10.94
C LEU A 168 -17.76 17.10 -11.44
N LEU A 169 -18.89 17.11 -10.73
CA LEU A 169 -20.03 17.97 -11.07
C LEU A 169 -19.70 19.46 -10.99
N THR A 170 -18.90 19.86 -10.01
CA THR A 170 -18.45 21.24 -9.86
C THR A 170 -17.55 21.66 -11.02
N GLN A 171 -16.61 20.81 -11.45
CA GLN A 171 -15.79 21.08 -12.63
C GLN A 171 -16.65 21.28 -13.89
N HIS A 172 -17.60 20.39 -14.16
CA HIS A 172 -18.47 20.51 -15.31
C HIS A 172 -19.31 21.81 -15.33
N ARG A 173 -19.77 22.26 -14.17
CA ARG A 173 -20.51 23.53 -14.06
C ARG A 173 -19.61 24.73 -14.42
N LEU A 174 -18.38 24.75 -13.93
CA LEU A 174 -17.42 25.82 -14.22
C LEU A 174 -17.04 25.86 -15.71
N GLU A 175 -16.81 24.71 -16.32
CA GLU A 175 -16.51 24.60 -17.76
C GLU A 175 -17.70 25.08 -18.61
N SER A 176 -18.94 24.75 -18.24
CA SER A 176 -20.17 25.14 -18.93
C SER A 176 -20.43 26.66 -18.83
N THR A 177 -19.97 27.31 -17.78
CA THR A 177 -20.13 28.76 -17.59
C THR A 177 -18.99 29.59 -18.18
N ALA A 178 -17.87 28.94 -18.53
CA ALA A 178 -16.70 29.58 -19.13
C ALA A 178 -16.71 29.58 -20.68
N THR A 179 -17.71 28.92 -21.28
CA THR A 179 -17.88 28.93 -22.76
C THR A 179 -18.84 30.07 -23.12
N PRO A 180 -18.37 31.13 -23.83
CA PRO A 180 -19.20 32.28 -24.22
C PRO A 180 -20.25 31.91 -25.25
#